data_4f44a7b35ea09e2c8088725562bbfee4
#
_entry.id   4f44a7b35ea09e2c8088725562bbfee4
#
_cell.length_a   1.000
_cell.length_b   1.000
_cell.length_c   1.000
_cell.angle_alpha   90.00
_cell.angle_beta   90.00
_cell.angle_gamma   90.00
#
_symmetry.space_group_name_H-M   'P 1'
#
loop_
_entity.id
_entity.type
_entity.pdbx_description
1 polymer ?
#
loop_
_entity_poly.entity_id
_entity_poly.type
_entity_poly.pdbx_seq_one_letter_code
_entity_poly.pdbx_strand_id
1 'polypeptide(L)'
;MIYLYLDKNTIKLLYLKKTLLGQQETLYNQKTYESDLIDKGKIINVDLLASAIKEVTTSSNKPVADNQISIILPQEFFSFFRTTVPSDIAASALNSFISDKARSILPVDNTDLASDYFVQESESEKVVTYFGINQETLLSIKQALILIDFKIISVIPDTMAYFKLFEKTLRKEKKETILYAELEENILSGYLFDSCGLIDDKKISIKYSEEEKIADVLKTKIDEITTDKKKVNRIIISGEKSDTIRQDTFTKSVGVWTNPLKRIVPTFYESYLKMLIPKDGKTFPILTYDVCFGAFILSEENKSFSLLRNGSYSNKSKMSLPRIGMPKKEVLLFVGSFVISFLLFVLISKFGTNFKLPNFMAKKNVVTITPTKTPPSPTPTPNFKKEDVKIKILNGSGVKGKATEIKEILRKKGYVEILTDNADNFDYKITEIQVKKGQSQLSEMMKNDLKDYVTSLKFTELDDKEASDLVLIFAADFK
;
A
#
# COMPACT_ATOMS: atom_id res chain seq x y z
N MET A 1 7.26 -15.29 3.23
CA MET A 1 7.11 -14.83 1.83
C MET A 1 8.43 -14.28 1.34
N ILE A 2 8.93 -14.76 0.22
CA ILE A 2 10.21 -14.33 -0.37
C ILE A 2 9.93 -13.50 -1.62
N TYR A 3 10.58 -12.34 -1.74
CA TYR A 3 10.67 -11.54 -2.94
C TYR A 3 12.10 -11.61 -3.46
N LEU A 4 12.28 -12.17 -4.64
CA LEU A 4 13.58 -12.41 -5.24
C LEU A 4 13.68 -11.68 -6.58
N TYR A 5 14.56 -10.71 -6.66
CA TYR A 5 14.90 -10.04 -7.91
C TYR A 5 16.11 -10.70 -8.55
N LEU A 6 15.96 -11.07 -9.81
CA LEU A 6 17.00 -11.64 -10.65
C LEU A 6 17.40 -10.63 -11.71
N ASP A 7 18.60 -10.16 -11.69
CA ASP A 7 19.20 -9.36 -12.76
C ASP A 7 20.31 -10.16 -13.45
N LYS A 8 20.98 -9.59 -14.39
CA LYS A 8 21.99 -10.23 -15.26
C LYS A 8 22.90 -11.19 -14.50
N ASN A 9 23.54 -10.73 -13.44
CA ASN A 9 24.44 -11.51 -12.58
C ASN A 9 24.23 -11.21 -11.09
N THR A 10 23.17 -10.51 -10.74
CA THR A 10 22.89 -10.11 -9.35
C THR A 10 21.55 -10.65 -8.89
N ILE A 11 21.52 -11.16 -7.67
CA ILE A 11 20.29 -11.59 -7.00
C ILE A 11 20.10 -10.71 -5.76
N LYS A 12 18.93 -10.05 -5.65
CA LYS A 12 18.50 -9.34 -4.45
C LYS A 12 17.34 -10.12 -3.82
N LEU A 13 17.40 -10.35 -2.52
CA LEU A 13 16.39 -11.09 -1.75
C LEU A 13 15.84 -10.24 -0.63
N LEU A 14 14.51 -10.22 -0.52
CA LEU A 14 13.77 -9.69 0.62
C LEU A 14 12.84 -10.79 1.15
N TYR A 15 13.10 -11.26 2.37
CA TYR A 15 12.23 -12.21 3.05
C TYR A 15 11.44 -11.55 4.16
N LEU A 16 10.13 -11.73 4.14
CA LEU A 16 9.18 -11.18 5.09
C LEU A 16 8.42 -12.29 5.78
N LYS A 17 8.50 -12.34 7.10
CA LYS A 17 7.75 -13.28 7.94
C LYS A 17 6.79 -12.52 8.84
N LYS A 18 5.50 -12.68 8.58
CA LYS A 18 4.45 -12.02 9.36
C LYS A 18 4.45 -12.51 10.80
N THR A 19 4.52 -11.59 11.75
CA THR A 19 4.39 -11.84 13.18
C THR A 19 2.92 -11.84 13.61
N LEU A 20 2.65 -12.25 14.84
CA LEU A 20 1.30 -12.21 15.41
C LEU A 20 0.75 -10.78 15.57
N LEU A 21 1.63 -9.80 15.69
CA LEU A 21 1.29 -8.38 15.83
C LEU A 21 1.13 -7.65 14.49
N GLY A 22 1.18 -8.39 13.36
CA GLY A 22 1.04 -7.81 12.02
C GLY A 22 2.32 -7.19 11.46
N GLN A 23 3.40 -7.17 12.22
CA GLN A 23 4.72 -6.74 11.74
C GLN A 23 5.36 -7.82 10.87
N GLN A 24 6.42 -7.47 10.14
CA GLN A 24 7.16 -8.35 9.25
C GLN A 24 8.60 -8.49 9.76
N GLU A 25 8.96 -9.63 10.36
CA GLU A 25 10.38 -9.96 10.53
C GLU A 25 11.04 -9.95 9.16
N THR A 26 12.07 -9.12 9.00
CA THR A 26 12.67 -8.83 7.71
C THR A 26 14.10 -9.35 7.64
N LEU A 27 14.38 -10.14 6.61
CA LEU A 27 15.73 -10.51 6.19
C LEU A 27 15.94 -10.02 4.76
N TYR A 28 17.12 -9.53 4.47
CA TYR A 28 17.52 -9.15 3.13
C TYR A 28 18.95 -9.60 2.85
N ASN A 29 19.22 -9.92 1.61
CA ASN A 29 20.53 -10.35 1.13
C ASN A 29 20.70 -9.99 -0.34
N GLN A 30 21.93 -9.69 -0.74
CA GLN A 30 22.28 -9.44 -2.13
C GLN A 30 23.59 -10.17 -2.45
N LYS A 31 23.66 -10.72 -3.65
CA LYS A 31 24.91 -11.29 -4.16
C LYS A 31 25.05 -11.02 -5.65
N THR A 32 26.24 -10.60 -6.03
CA THR A 32 26.67 -10.46 -7.44
C THR A 32 27.63 -11.59 -7.77
N TYR A 33 27.43 -12.21 -8.91
CA TYR A 33 28.20 -13.35 -9.42
C TYR A 33 29.14 -12.89 -10.53
N GLU A 34 30.24 -13.58 -10.69
CA GLU A 34 31.22 -13.31 -11.78
C GLU A 34 30.63 -13.67 -13.15
N SER A 35 29.86 -14.73 -13.22
CA SER A 35 29.17 -15.18 -14.44
C SER A 35 27.75 -14.68 -14.52
N ASP A 36 27.31 -14.38 -15.73
CA ASP A 36 25.93 -14.00 -15.99
C ASP A 36 24.98 -15.19 -15.74
N LEU A 37 23.90 -14.95 -15.06
CA LEU A 37 22.80 -15.91 -14.82
C LEU A 37 21.74 -15.80 -15.91
N ILE A 38 21.64 -14.61 -16.50
CA ILE A 38 20.62 -14.19 -17.46
C ILE A 38 21.31 -13.50 -18.63
N ASP A 39 20.88 -13.82 -19.86
CA ASP A 39 21.24 -13.08 -21.06
C ASP A 39 20.02 -12.85 -21.94
N LYS A 40 19.77 -11.59 -22.29
CA LYS A 40 18.69 -11.15 -23.19
C LYS A 40 17.33 -11.78 -22.86
N GLY A 41 16.93 -11.74 -21.59
CA GLY A 41 15.65 -12.28 -21.14
C GLY A 41 15.56 -13.80 -21.13
N LYS A 42 16.68 -14.52 -21.12
CA LYS A 42 16.75 -15.98 -21.02
C LYS A 42 17.65 -16.42 -19.88
N ILE A 43 17.31 -17.54 -19.26
CA ILE A 43 18.14 -18.19 -18.25
C ILE A 43 19.26 -18.95 -18.98
N ILE A 44 20.52 -18.66 -18.65
CA ILE A 44 21.70 -19.27 -19.29
C ILE A 44 21.82 -20.74 -18.86
N ASN A 45 21.68 -21.01 -17.56
CA ASN A 45 21.80 -22.35 -17.01
C ASN A 45 20.92 -22.51 -15.79
N VAL A 46 20.05 -23.52 -15.81
CA VAL A 46 19.06 -23.80 -14.76
C VAL A 46 19.73 -24.21 -13.45
N ASP A 47 20.77 -25.06 -13.51
CA ASP A 47 21.46 -25.55 -12.31
C ASP A 47 22.28 -24.44 -11.63
N LEU A 48 22.92 -23.58 -12.46
CA LEU A 48 23.64 -22.41 -11.97
C LEU A 48 22.68 -21.44 -11.27
N LEU A 49 21.53 -21.17 -11.87
CA LEU A 49 20.50 -20.32 -11.26
C LEU A 49 19.99 -20.92 -9.96
N ALA A 50 19.70 -22.23 -9.92
CA ALA A 50 19.27 -22.93 -8.70
C ALA A 50 20.31 -22.80 -7.58
N SER A 51 21.59 -23.03 -7.91
CA SER A 51 22.69 -22.91 -6.96
C SER A 51 22.85 -21.49 -6.43
N ALA A 52 22.75 -20.49 -7.30
CA ALA A 52 22.82 -19.08 -6.93
C ALA A 52 21.67 -18.66 -6.01
N ILE A 53 20.44 -19.07 -6.32
CA ILE A 53 19.28 -18.79 -5.47
C ILE A 53 19.41 -19.49 -4.11
N LYS A 54 19.84 -20.76 -4.09
CA LYS A 54 20.07 -21.50 -2.85
C LYS A 54 21.09 -20.80 -1.96
N GLU A 55 22.18 -20.32 -2.55
CA GLU A 55 23.21 -19.61 -1.81
C GLU A 55 22.68 -18.34 -1.16
N VAL A 56 21.96 -17.48 -1.90
CA VAL A 56 21.39 -16.23 -1.37
C VAL A 56 20.36 -16.49 -0.28
N THR A 57 19.58 -17.59 -0.38
CA THR A 57 18.55 -17.95 0.61
C THR A 57 19.12 -18.62 1.87
N THR A 58 20.33 -19.20 1.80
CA THR A 58 20.97 -19.90 2.93
C THR A 58 22.09 -19.12 3.60
N SER A 59 22.64 -18.08 2.94
CA SER A 59 23.80 -17.29 3.41
C SER A 59 23.53 -16.49 4.69
N SER A 60 22.30 -16.34 5.13
CA SER A 60 21.99 -15.77 6.45
C SER A 60 22.14 -16.86 7.53
N ASN A 61 22.61 -16.50 8.73
CA ASN A 61 22.80 -17.40 9.87
C ASN A 61 21.51 -18.20 10.27
N LYS A 62 20.42 -18.00 9.60
CA LYS A 62 19.17 -18.78 9.69
C LYS A 62 18.60 -18.95 8.27
N PRO A 63 18.40 -20.18 7.80
CA PRO A 63 17.77 -20.43 6.52
C PRO A 63 16.38 -19.82 6.49
N VAL A 64 15.95 -19.36 5.33
CA VAL A 64 14.60 -18.87 5.10
C VAL A 64 13.63 -20.03 5.32
N ALA A 65 12.69 -19.86 6.24
CA ALA A 65 11.75 -20.92 6.65
C ALA A 65 10.56 -21.12 5.71
N ASP A 66 10.40 -20.22 4.72
CA ASP A 66 9.28 -20.24 3.75
C ASP A 66 9.78 -20.81 2.42
N ASN A 67 8.95 -21.59 1.75
CA ASN A 67 9.24 -22.13 0.42
C ASN A 67 8.47 -21.41 -0.69
N GLN A 68 7.70 -20.36 -0.38
CA GLN A 68 6.93 -19.60 -1.35
C GLN A 68 7.73 -18.37 -1.80
N ILE A 69 7.91 -18.26 -3.12
CA ILE A 69 8.74 -17.23 -3.72
C ILE A 69 7.98 -16.43 -4.79
N SER A 70 8.10 -15.13 -4.72
CA SER A 70 7.70 -14.17 -5.74
C SER A 70 8.95 -13.75 -6.51
N ILE A 71 9.01 -14.03 -7.79
CA ILE A 71 10.15 -13.69 -8.64
C ILE A 71 9.90 -12.34 -9.31
N ILE A 72 10.87 -11.46 -9.25
CA ILE A 72 10.88 -10.19 -9.96
C ILE A 72 11.92 -10.30 -11.06
N LEU A 73 11.53 -9.98 -12.28
CA LEU A 73 12.39 -10.08 -13.47
C LEU A 73 12.52 -8.73 -14.17
N PRO A 74 13.66 -8.43 -14.78
CA PRO A 74 13.84 -7.29 -15.65
C PRO A 74 12.83 -7.24 -16.79
N GLN A 75 12.46 -6.03 -17.22
CA GLN A 75 11.50 -5.81 -18.31
C GLN A 75 11.83 -6.58 -19.59
N GLU A 76 13.08 -6.85 -19.86
CA GLU A 76 13.55 -7.59 -21.06
C GLU A 76 13.03 -9.04 -21.15
N PHE A 77 12.51 -9.61 -20.06
CA PHE A 77 11.85 -10.93 -20.06
C PHE A 77 10.43 -10.87 -20.61
N PHE A 78 9.87 -9.68 -20.74
CA PHE A 78 8.46 -9.52 -21.02
C PHE A 78 8.21 -8.90 -22.39
N SER A 79 7.37 -9.54 -23.17
CA SER A 79 6.68 -8.88 -24.27
C SER A 79 5.75 -7.83 -23.69
N PHE A 80 5.79 -6.63 -24.21
CA PHE A 80 5.07 -5.49 -23.67
C PHE A 80 4.35 -4.72 -24.77
N PHE A 81 3.13 -4.30 -24.51
CA PHE A 81 2.50 -3.21 -25.22
C PHE A 81 1.53 -2.44 -24.34
N ARG A 82 1.27 -1.21 -24.74
CA ARG A 82 0.31 -0.33 -24.11
C ARG A 82 -0.66 0.19 -25.14
N THR A 83 -1.95 0.23 -24.79
CA THR A 83 -3.01 0.70 -25.68
C THR A 83 -4.11 1.40 -24.88
N THR A 84 -4.88 2.26 -25.55
CA THR A 84 -6.05 2.89 -24.97
C THR A 84 -7.31 2.24 -25.53
N VAL A 85 -8.34 2.16 -24.70
CA VAL A 85 -9.67 1.67 -25.06
C VAL A 85 -10.74 2.60 -24.46
N PRO A 86 -11.94 2.66 -25.04
CA PRO A 86 -13.05 3.44 -24.49
C PRO A 86 -13.35 3.05 -23.04
N SER A 87 -13.77 4.04 -22.23
CA SER A 87 -14.04 3.82 -20.79
C SER A 87 -15.20 2.87 -20.55
N ASP A 88 -16.15 2.77 -21.47
CA ASP A 88 -17.39 1.98 -21.41
C ASP A 88 -17.24 0.54 -21.97
N ILE A 89 -16.02 0.17 -22.42
CA ILE A 89 -15.79 -1.18 -22.97
C ILE A 89 -16.17 -2.28 -21.98
N ALA A 90 -16.98 -3.24 -22.42
CA ALA A 90 -17.33 -4.40 -21.60
C ALA A 90 -16.10 -5.29 -21.33
N ALA A 91 -16.01 -5.88 -20.14
CA ALA A 91 -14.86 -6.71 -19.76
C ALA A 91 -14.60 -7.90 -20.70
N SER A 92 -15.65 -8.51 -21.26
CA SER A 92 -15.52 -9.59 -22.26
C SER A 92 -14.93 -9.10 -23.58
N ALA A 93 -15.38 -7.94 -24.06
CA ALA A 93 -14.87 -7.31 -25.27
C ALA A 93 -13.42 -6.86 -25.10
N LEU A 94 -13.08 -6.35 -23.92
CA LEU A 94 -11.71 -5.96 -23.55
C LEU A 94 -10.74 -7.15 -23.66
N ASN A 95 -11.10 -8.31 -23.09
CA ASN A 95 -10.27 -9.51 -23.15
C ASN A 95 -10.01 -9.96 -24.59
N SER A 96 -11.04 -10.00 -25.44
CA SER A 96 -10.89 -10.35 -26.85
C SER A 96 -10.00 -9.34 -27.57
N PHE A 97 -10.25 -8.04 -27.38
CA PHE A 97 -9.45 -6.98 -27.96
C PHE A 97 -7.96 -7.09 -27.60
N ILE A 98 -7.65 -7.34 -26.32
CA ILE A 98 -6.26 -7.47 -25.88
C ILE A 98 -5.59 -8.70 -26.50
N SER A 99 -6.30 -9.84 -26.57
CA SER A 99 -5.79 -11.06 -27.19
C SER A 99 -5.49 -10.85 -28.68
N ASP A 100 -6.39 -10.21 -29.41
CA ASP A 100 -6.22 -9.93 -30.84
C ASP A 100 -5.10 -8.91 -31.07
N LYS A 101 -5.02 -7.90 -30.20
CA LYS A 101 -3.95 -6.90 -30.25
C LYS A 101 -2.58 -7.55 -29.97
N ALA A 102 -2.49 -8.42 -28.97
CA ALA A 102 -1.27 -9.18 -28.67
C ALA A 102 -0.81 -9.99 -29.89
N ARG A 103 -1.72 -10.73 -30.54
CA ARG A 103 -1.43 -11.50 -31.75
C ARG A 103 -0.95 -10.64 -32.92
N SER A 104 -1.44 -9.40 -33.03
CA SER A 104 -1.11 -8.50 -34.14
C SER A 104 0.22 -7.76 -33.96
N ILE A 105 0.64 -7.51 -32.72
CA ILE A 105 1.83 -6.70 -32.40
C ILE A 105 3.04 -7.57 -32.10
N LEU A 106 2.82 -8.69 -31.39
CA LEU A 106 3.91 -9.55 -30.95
C LEU A 106 4.37 -10.45 -32.10
N PRO A 107 5.68 -10.75 -32.20
CA PRO A 107 6.18 -11.68 -33.22
C PRO A 107 5.48 -13.03 -33.16
N VAL A 108 5.32 -13.67 -34.34
CA VAL A 108 4.59 -14.95 -34.51
C VAL A 108 5.19 -16.07 -33.63
N ASP A 109 6.50 -16.00 -33.34
CA ASP A 109 7.21 -16.98 -32.50
C ASP A 109 6.82 -16.90 -31.01
N ASN A 110 6.05 -15.88 -30.60
CA ASN A 110 5.58 -15.66 -29.22
C ASN A 110 4.15 -16.17 -28.98
N THR A 111 3.73 -17.23 -29.65
CA THR A 111 2.35 -17.78 -29.53
C THR A 111 2.08 -18.45 -28.18
N ASP A 112 3.12 -18.81 -27.44
CA ASP A 112 3.01 -19.48 -26.12
C ASP A 112 3.52 -18.58 -24.98
N LEU A 113 2.76 -17.50 -24.72
CA LEU A 113 3.03 -16.57 -23.63
C LEU A 113 2.10 -16.80 -22.45
N ALA A 114 2.69 -16.88 -21.25
CA ALA A 114 1.94 -16.63 -20.02
C ALA A 114 1.77 -15.12 -19.88
N SER A 115 0.54 -14.63 -19.90
CA SER A 115 0.30 -13.19 -19.97
C SER A 115 -0.79 -12.72 -19.03
N ASP A 116 -0.71 -11.48 -18.66
CA ASP A 116 -1.75 -10.75 -17.93
C ASP A 116 -1.64 -9.25 -18.26
N TYR A 117 -2.65 -8.49 -17.90
CA TYR A 117 -2.69 -7.05 -18.11
C TYR A 117 -3.30 -6.35 -16.92
N PHE A 118 -3.01 -5.07 -16.77
CA PHE A 118 -3.75 -4.23 -15.85
C PHE A 118 -4.33 -3.01 -16.58
N VAL A 119 -5.41 -2.49 -16.00
CA VAL A 119 -6.18 -1.39 -16.57
C VAL A 119 -6.12 -0.23 -15.60
N GLN A 120 -5.72 0.94 -16.09
CA GLN A 120 -5.85 2.18 -15.37
C GLN A 120 -6.89 3.08 -16.01
N GLU A 121 -7.77 3.64 -15.20
CA GLU A 121 -8.80 4.56 -15.67
C GLU A 121 -8.23 5.97 -15.75
N SER A 122 -8.39 6.57 -16.93
CA SER A 122 -8.21 8.00 -17.19
C SER A 122 -9.59 8.64 -17.35
N GLU A 123 -9.67 9.98 -17.42
CA GLU A 123 -10.96 10.71 -17.46
C GLU A 123 -11.90 10.27 -18.59
N SER A 124 -11.36 9.94 -19.75
CA SER A 124 -12.15 9.57 -20.96
C SER A 124 -11.86 8.18 -21.50
N GLU A 125 -10.77 7.55 -21.07
CA GLU A 125 -10.26 6.32 -21.66
C GLU A 125 -9.72 5.39 -20.56
N LYS A 126 -9.65 4.09 -20.87
CA LYS A 126 -8.90 3.12 -20.10
C LYS A 126 -7.56 2.85 -20.77
N VAL A 127 -6.48 2.98 -20.03
CA VAL A 127 -5.15 2.59 -20.48
C VAL A 127 -4.89 1.16 -20.06
N VAL A 128 -4.63 0.31 -21.03
CA VAL A 128 -4.32 -1.10 -20.84
C VAL A 128 -2.83 -1.31 -21.05
N THR A 129 -2.19 -1.91 -20.06
CA THR A 129 -0.77 -2.29 -20.09
C THR A 129 -0.68 -3.81 -20.00
N TYR A 130 -0.13 -4.41 -21.06
CA TYR A 130 0.00 -5.86 -21.22
C TYR A 130 1.44 -6.30 -20.98
N PHE A 131 1.58 -7.44 -20.30
CA PHE A 131 2.84 -8.15 -20.11
C PHE A 131 2.66 -9.62 -20.48
N GLY A 132 3.61 -10.16 -21.23
CA GLY A 132 3.66 -11.58 -21.57
C GLY A 132 5.07 -12.13 -21.36
N ILE A 133 5.22 -13.29 -20.74
CA ILE A 133 6.49 -13.99 -20.59
C ILE A 133 6.45 -15.31 -21.36
N ASN A 134 7.56 -15.65 -22.04
CA ASN A 134 7.68 -16.91 -22.75
C ASN A 134 7.56 -18.09 -21.79
N GLN A 135 6.72 -19.08 -22.15
CA GLN A 135 6.48 -20.28 -21.33
C GLN A 135 7.76 -21.08 -21.09
N GLU A 136 8.65 -21.18 -22.07
CA GLU A 136 9.93 -21.86 -21.94
C GLU A 136 10.81 -21.22 -20.85
N THR A 137 10.91 -19.88 -20.88
CA THR A 137 11.64 -19.11 -19.83
C THR A 137 11.01 -19.33 -18.46
N LEU A 138 9.69 -19.28 -18.38
CA LEU A 138 8.97 -19.52 -17.13
C LEU A 138 9.17 -20.95 -16.61
N LEU A 139 9.21 -21.94 -17.49
CA LEU A 139 9.51 -23.33 -17.13
C LEU A 139 10.95 -23.49 -16.62
N SER A 140 11.95 -22.84 -17.25
CA SER A 140 13.34 -22.87 -16.80
C SER A 140 13.48 -22.31 -15.38
N ILE A 141 12.80 -21.19 -15.07
CA ILE A 141 12.78 -20.62 -13.72
C ILE A 141 12.08 -21.58 -12.73
N LYS A 142 10.96 -22.17 -13.13
CA LYS A 142 10.26 -23.16 -12.29
C LYS A 142 11.13 -24.38 -12.00
N GLN A 143 11.85 -24.88 -12.99
CA GLN A 143 12.78 -26.01 -12.82
C GLN A 143 13.90 -25.67 -11.83
N ALA A 144 14.54 -24.50 -11.98
CA ALA A 144 15.57 -24.05 -11.03
C ALA A 144 15.05 -24.00 -9.59
N LEU A 145 13.82 -23.50 -9.38
CA LEU A 145 13.21 -23.42 -8.06
C LEU A 145 12.83 -24.79 -7.49
N ILE A 146 12.33 -25.71 -8.31
CA ILE A 146 12.00 -27.09 -7.91
C ILE A 146 13.24 -27.84 -7.40
N LEU A 147 14.41 -27.64 -8.04
CA LEU A 147 15.68 -28.25 -7.62
C LEU A 147 16.10 -27.88 -6.18
N ILE A 148 15.55 -26.80 -5.65
CA ILE A 148 15.88 -26.28 -4.31
C ILE A 148 14.66 -26.19 -3.40
N ASP A 149 13.59 -26.93 -3.70
CA ASP A 149 12.34 -27.05 -2.93
C ASP A 149 11.55 -25.73 -2.76
N PHE A 150 11.69 -24.78 -3.68
CA PHE A 150 10.89 -23.56 -3.71
C PHE A 150 9.71 -23.64 -4.67
N LYS A 151 8.61 -22.98 -4.30
CA LYS A 151 7.40 -22.88 -5.11
C LYS A 151 7.19 -21.44 -5.54
N ILE A 152 7.19 -21.21 -6.86
CA ILE A 152 6.86 -19.90 -7.42
C ILE A 152 5.37 -19.61 -7.22
N ILE A 153 5.04 -18.43 -6.72
CA ILE A 153 3.67 -17.97 -6.49
C ILE A 153 3.29 -16.75 -7.34
N SER A 154 4.27 -15.95 -7.74
CA SER A 154 4.07 -14.85 -8.69
C SER A 154 5.34 -14.56 -9.48
N VAL A 155 5.15 -13.97 -10.65
CA VAL A 155 6.20 -13.37 -11.47
C VAL A 155 5.80 -11.92 -11.72
N ILE A 156 6.71 -11.00 -11.44
CA ILE A 156 6.47 -9.55 -11.45
C ILE A 156 7.51 -8.88 -12.34
N PRO A 157 7.12 -8.06 -13.33
CA PRO A 157 8.05 -7.16 -14.01
C PRO A 157 8.64 -6.13 -13.03
N ASP A 158 9.94 -5.88 -13.11
CA ASP A 158 10.63 -4.89 -12.29
C ASP A 158 10.01 -3.49 -12.45
N THR A 159 9.61 -3.16 -13.66
CA THR A 159 8.96 -1.88 -13.98
C THR A 159 7.65 -1.65 -13.23
N MET A 160 6.88 -2.71 -12.97
CA MET A 160 5.69 -2.61 -12.11
C MET A 160 6.07 -2.33 -10.65
N ALA A 161 7.12 -2.98 -10.17
CA ALA A 161 7.62 -2.77 -8.82
C ALA A 161 8.17 -1.35 -8.64
N TYR A 162 8.96 -0.85 -9.59
CA TYR A 162 9.45 0.53 -9.58
C TYR A 162 8.31 1.56 -9.63
N PHE A 163 7.34 1.36 -10.52
CA PHE A 163 6.18 2.26 -10.62
C PHE A 163 5.45 2.37 -9.29
N LYS A 164 5.29 1.26 -8.57
CA LYS A 164 4.60 1.21 -7.28
C LYS A 164 5.24 2.07 -6.21
N LEU A 165 6.57 2.26 -6.25
CA LEU A 165 7.30 3.06 -5.27
C LEU A 165 7.00 4.57 -5.32
N PHE A 166 6.45 5.06 -6.43
CA PHE A 166 6.15 6.48 -6.58
C PHE A 166 4.73 6.79 -7.10
N GLU A 167 3.93 5.78 -7.38
CA GLU A 167 2.55 5.91 -7.88
C GLU A 167 1.73 6.91 -7.04
N LYS A 168 1.86 6.87 -5.71
CA LYS A 168 1.15 7.79 -4.80
C LYS A 168 1.59 9.26 -4.91
N THR A 169 2.70 9.54 -5.59
CA THR A 169 3.17 10.92 -5.85
C THR A 169 2.58 11.54 -7.10
N LEU A 170 1.85 10.74 -7.90
CA LEU A 170 1.32 11.17 -9.19
C LEU A 170 0.08 12.03 -9.02
N ARG A 171 -0.04 13.04 -9.88
CA ARG A 171 -1.22 13.88 -9.97
C ARG A 171 -2.03 13.46 -11.20
N LYS A 172 -3.26 13.04 -11.02
CA LYS A 172 -4.14 12.56 -12.10
C LYS A 172 -4.35 13.59 -13.21
N GLU A 173 -4.38 14.88 -12.83
CA GLU A 173 -4.65 16.01 -13.74
C GLU A 173 -3.41 16.45 -14.55
N LYS A 174 -2.23 15.95 -14.23
CA LYS A 174 -0.98 16.39 -14.84
C LYS A 174 -0.33 15.26 -15.64
N LYS A 175 -0.25 15.44 -16.95
CA LYS A 175 0.52 14.54 -17.83
C LYS A 175 2.02 14.80 -17.60
N GLU A 176 2.66 13.93 -16.83
CA GLU A 176 4.10 13.99 -16.56
C GLU A 176 4.79 12.78 -17.20
N THR A 177 5.92 13.01 -17.86
CA THR A 177 6.88 11.95 -18.20
C THR A 177 7.94 11.90 -17.12
N ILE A 178 8.09 10.75 -16.49
CA ILE A 178 8.95 10.54 -15.33
C ILE A 178 10.02 9.54 -15.71
N LEU A 179 11.27 9.90 -15.51
CA LEU A 179 12.39 8.97 -15.58
C LEU A 179 12.63 8.40 -14.18
N TYR A 180 12.44 7.10 -14.01
CA TYR A 180 12.98 6.37 -12.85
C TYR A 180 14.40 5.97 -13.19
N ALA A 181 15.38 6.46 -12.44
CA ALA A 181 16.79 6.25 -12.66
C ALA A 181 17.43 5.59 -11.44
N GLU A 182 17.97 4.39 -11.64
CA GLU A 182 18.73 3.63 -10.66
C GLU A 182 20.24 3.87 -10.88
N LEU A 183 20.91 4.23 -9.81
CA LEU A 183 22.36 4.52 -9.81
C LEU A 183 23.08 3.42 -9.04
N GLU A 184 23.66 2.48 -9.76
CA GLU A 184 24.47 1.40 -9.20
C GLU A 184 25.90 1.52 -9.72
N GLU A 185 26.89 1.37 -8.84
CA GLU A 185 28.33 1.47 -9.15
C GLU A 185 28.66 2.46 -10.28
N ASN A 186 28.86 1.96 -11.52
CA ASN A 186 29.22 2.75 -12.70
C ASN A 186 28.16 2.67 -13.81
N ILE A 187 26.94 2.34 -13.44
CA ILE A 187 25.81 2.22 -14.37
C ILE A 187 24.65 3.06 -13.87
N LEU A 188 24.12 3.90 -14.75
CA LEU A 188 22.84 4.52 -14.62
C LEU A 188 21.87 3.74 -15.49
N SER A 189 20.84 3.17 -14.91
CA SER A 189 19.78 2.48 -15.65
C SER A 189 18.41 3.01 -15.28
N GLY A 190 17.41 2.82 -16.15
CA GLY A 190 16.06 3.27 -15.82
C GLY A 190 15.05 3.12 -16.93
N TYR A 191 13.84 3.56 -16.63
CA TYR A 191 12.68 3.46 -17.51
C TYR A 191 11.85 4.75 -17.48
N LEU A 192 11.09 4.98 -18.54
CA LEU A 192 10.16 6.10 -18.63
C LEU A 192 8.74 5.70 -18.22
N PHE A 193 8.15 6.50 -17.35
CA PHE A 193 6.80 6.29 -16.84
C PHE A 193 5.93 7.55 -17.06
N ASP A 194 4.63 7.36 -17.01
CA ASP A 194 3.66 8.43 -16.83
C ASP A 194 2.66 8.09 -15.72
N SER A 195 1.54 8.81 -15.63
CA SER A 195 0.50 8.55 -14.63
C SER A 195 -0.16 7.18 -14.76
N CYS A 196 -0.01 6.51 -15.90
CA CYS A 196 -0.58 5.19 -16.18
C CYS A 196 0.46 4.05 -16.20
N GLY A 197 1.67 4.27 -15.72
CA GLY A 197 2.71 3.24 -15.64
C GLY A 197 3.80 3.37 -16.69
N LEU A 198 4.39 2.26 -17.07
CA LEU A 198 5.47 2.19 -18.07
C LEU A 198 5.01 2.75 -19.43
N ILE A 199 5.81 3.64 -20.02
CA ILE A 199 5.49 4.23 -21.34
C ILE A 199 5.91 3.27 -22.47
N ASP A 200 7.14 2.76 -22.39
CA ASP A 200 7.70 1.78 -23.34
C ASP A 200 8.67 0.85 -22.61
N ASP A 201 9.02 -0.25 -23.23
CA ASP A 201 9.89 -1.32 -22.70
C ASP A 201 11.40 -1.02 -22.83
N LYS A 202 11.77 0.13 -23.36
CA LYS A 202 13.19 0.47 -23.59
C LYS A 202 13.88 0.84 -22.29
N LYS A 203 14.81 -0.02 -21.87
CA LYS A 203 15.70 0.29 -20.75
C LYS A 203 16.73 1.33 -21.20
N ILE A 204 16.79 2.43 -20.48
CA ILE A 204 17.89 3.39 -20.58
C ILE A 204 19.04 2.81 -19.76
N SER A 205 20.22 2.68 -20.36
CA SER A 205 21.40 2.19 -19.65
C SER A 205 22.64 2.95 -20.15
N ILE A 206 23.38 3.54 -19.21
CA ILE A 206 24.56 4.35 -19.48
C ILE A 206 25.65 3.91 -18.52
N LYS A 207 26.82 3.57 -19.07
CA LYS A 207 28.02 3.41 -18.28
C LYS A 207 28.70 4.76 -18.11
N TYR A 208 29.15 5.06 -16.92
CA TYR A 208 29.90 6.28 -16.62
C TYR A 208 31.14 5.94 -15.78
N SER A 209 32.18 6.76 -15.90
CA SER A 209 33.41 6.62 -15.10
C SER A 209 33.27 7.34 -13.76
N GLU A 210 34.11 7.02 -12.79
CA GLU A 210 34.10 7.69 -11.47
C GLU A 210 34.46 9.18 -11.56
N GLU A 211 35.16 9.59 -12.63
CA GLU A 211 35.53 10.98 -12.88
C GLU A 211 34.38 11.81 -13.44
N GLU A 212 33.38 11.18 -14.05
CA GLU A 212 32.23 11.84 -14.65
C GLU A 212 31.19 12.24 -13.60
N LYS A 213 30.69 13.45 -13.70
CA LYS A 213 29.59 13.89 -12.85
C LYS A 213 28.29 13.26 -13.32
N ILE A 214 27.67 12.45 -12.49
CA ILE A 214 26.40 11.77 -12.78
C ILE A 214 25.32 12.75 -13.30
N ALA A 215 25.30 13.99 -12.79
CA ALA A 215 24.36 15.01 -13.23
C ALA A 215 24.54 15.41 -14.70
N ASP A 216 25.78 15.48 -15.18
CA ASP A 216 26.08 15.85 -16.56
C ASP A 216 25.74 14.70 -17.51
N VAL A 217 26.08 13.47 -17.12
CA VAL A 217 25.72 12.25 -17.86
C VAL A 217 24.20 12.13 -18.01
N LEU A 218 23.47 12.32 -16.90
CA LEU A 218 22.02 12.25 -16.91
C LEU A 218 21.39 13.39 -17.73
N LYS A 219 21.94 14.61 -17.66
CA LYS A 219 21.48 15.74 -18.44
C LYS A 219 21.61 15.46 -19.94
N THR A 220 22.76 15.01 -20.40
CA THR A 220 22.99 14.63 -21.79
C THR A 220 21.96 13.62 -22.27
N LYS A 221 21.67 12.60 -21.45
CA LYS A 221 20.68 11.57 -21.81
C LYS A 221 19.25 12.11 -21.86
N ILE A 222 18.89 13.01 -20.97
CA ILE A 222 17.57 13.65 -20.98
C ILE A 222 17.40 14.53 -22.21
N ASP A 223 18.45 15.24 -22.62
CA ASP A 223 18.44 16.05 -23.83
C ASP A 223 18.24 15.19 -25.08
N GLU A 224 18.90 13.99 -25.15
CA GLU A 224 18.67 13.01 -26.20
C GLU A 224 17.21 12.52 -26.25
N ILE A 225 16.66 12.11 -25.11
CA ILE A 225 15.26 11.65 -24.99
C ILE A 225 14.28 12.73 -25.38
N THR A 226 14.56 14.00 -25.01
CA THR A 226 13.71 15.15 -25.32
C THR A 226 13.67 15.44 -26.82
N THR A 227 14.75 15.19 -27.54
CA THR A 227 14.81 15.31 -29.01
C THR A 227 13.83 14.36 -29.69
N ASP A 228 13.58 13.18 -29.11
CA ASP A 228 12.61 12.17 -29.57
C ASP A 228 11.13 12.49 -29.23
N LYS A 229 10.80 13.76 -28.93
CA LYS A 229 9.45 14.28 -28.58
C LYS A 229 8.90 13.84 -27.21
N LYS A 230 9.68 13.24 -26.35
CA LYS A 230 9.29 12.85 -24.97
C LYS A 230 9.99 13.78 -23.97
N LYS A 231 9.36 14.88 -23.59
CA LYS A 231 9.95 15.79 -22.58
C LYS A 231 9.87 15.14 -21.19
N VAL A 232 11.02 14.86 -20.59
CA VAL A 232 11.10 14.41 -19.19
C VAL A 232 10.77 15.58 -18.26
N ASN A 233 9.73 15.44 -17.44
CA ASN A 233 9.27 16.48 -16.52
C ASN A 233 9.83 16.29 -15.11
N ARG A 234 10.09 15.04 -14.73
CA ARG A 234 10.53 14.68 -13.39
C ARG A 234 11.45 13.47 -13.43
N ILE A 235 12.39 13.44 -12.51
CA ILE A 235 13.29 12.32 -12.31
C ILE A 235 13.08 11.76 -10.91
N ILE A 236 13.03 10.45 -10.77
CA ILE A 236 13.11 9.74 -9.51
C ILE A 236 14.43 9.01 -9.48
N ILE A 237 15.24 9.28 -8.46
CA ILE A 237 16.56 8.67 -8.32
C ILE A 237 16.53 7.62 -7.23
N SER A 238 17.01 6.42 -7.54
CA SER A 238 17.21 5.28 -6.65
C SER A 238 18.62 4.69 -6.80
N GLY A 239 18.88 3.57 -6.14
CA GLY A 239 20.19 2.91 -6.10
C GLY A 239 21.12 3.48 -5.03
N GLU A 240 22.11 2.70 -4.60
CA GLU A 240 22.98 3.05 -3.46
C GLU A 240 23.73 4.36 -3.66
N LYS A 241 24.24 4.63 -4.86
CA LYS A 241 24.93 5.88 -5.18
C LYS A 241 24.04 7.12 -5.06
N SER A 242 22.72 6.95 -5.13
CA SER A 242 21.78 8.07 -4.95
C SER A 242 21.68 8.59 -3.52
N ASP A 243 22.21 7.85 -2.54
CA ASP A 243 22.13 8.25 -1.12
C ASP A 243 22.87 9.56 -0.83
N THR A 244 23.97 9.80 -1.51
CA THR A 244 24.79 11.00 -1.37
C THR A 244 24.26 12.21 -2.14
N ILE A 245 23.27 12.02 -3.02
CA ILE A 245 22.77 13.07 -3.90
C ILE A 245 21.87 14.06 -3.14
N ARG A 246 22.24 15.34 -3.21
CA ARG A 246 21.44 16.43 -2.68
C ARG A 246 20.46 16.93 -3.75
N GLN A 247 19.16 16.79 -3.46
CA GLN A 247 18.08 17.10 -4.39
C GLN A 247 18.22 18.47 -5.07
N ASP A 248 18.43 19.53 -4.29
CA ASP A 248 18.41 20.90 -4.83
C ASP A 248 19.59 21.17 -5.78
N THR A 249 20.80 20.71 -5.41
CA THR A 249 21.99 20.85 -6.24
C THR A 249 21.85 20.03 -7.51
N PHE A 250 21.37 18.80 -7.39
CA PHE A 250 21.21 17.88 -8.51
C PHE A 250 20.15 18.36 -9.49
N THR A 251 19.00 18.83 -9.01
CA THR A 251 17.93 19.45 -9.82
C THR A 251 18.47 20.65 -10.62
N LYS A 252 19.28 21.51 -10.00
CA LYS A 252 19.89 22.66 -10.69
C LYS A 252 20.87 22.22 -11.78
N SER A 253 21.68 21.19 -11.54
CA SER A 253 22.67 20.71 -12.50
C SER A 253 22.02 20.02 -13.69
N VAL A 254 21.03 19.16 -13.45
CA VAL A 254 20.34 18.41 -14.51
C VAL A 254 19.32 19.29 -15.25
N GLY A 255 18.75 20.29 -14.60
CA GLY A 255 17.71 21.15 -15.16
C GLY A 255 16.29 20.54 -15.12
N VAL A 256 16.12 19.38 -14.51
CA VAL A 256 14.83 18.69 -14.36
C VAL A 256 14.58 18.38 -12.89
N TRP A 257 13.34 18.57 -12.44
CA TRP A 257 12.96 18.32 -11.04
C TRP A 257 13.25 16.88 -10.63
N THR A 258 14.08 16.73 -9.62
CA THR A 258 14.57 15.41 -9.16
C THR A 258 14.07 15.11 -7.76
N ASN A 259 13.49 13.92 -7.58
CA ASN A 259 13.00 13.41 -6.31
C ASN A 259 13.82 12.16 -5.92
N PRO A 260 14.62 12.19 -4.85
CA PRO A 260 15.26 10.99 -4.32
C PRO A 260 14.23 10.02 -3.73
N LEU A 261 14.32 8.73 -4.09
CA LEU A 261 13.43 7.69 -3.60
C LEU A 261 13.46 7.59 -2.06
N LYS A 262 14.61 7.81 -1.45
CA LYS A 262 14.79 7.86 0.02
C LYS A 262 13.91 8.91 0.74
N ARG A 263 13.37 9.90 0.01
CA ARG A 263 12.39 10.86 0.53
C ARG A 263 10.95 10.47 0.21
N ILE A 264 10.73 9.87 -0.97
CA ILE A 264 9.39 9.45 -1.42
C ILE A 264 8.87 8.34 -0.50
N VAL A 265 9.65 7.29 -0.32
CA VAL A 265 9.18 6.09 0.39
C VAL A 265 8.79 6.38 1.85
N PRO A 266 9.58 7.08 2.68
CA PRO A 266 9.14 7.41 4.03
C PRO A 266 7.91 8.32 4.09
N THR A 267 7.69 9.16 3.07
CA THR A 267 6.56 10.10 3.05
C THR A 267 5.25 9.43 2.64
N PHE A 268 5.27 8.55 1.64
CA PHE A 268 4.06 7.99 1.04
C PHE A 268 3.81 6.53 1.39
N TYR A 269 4.82 5.83 1.90
CA TYR A 269 4.78 4.40 2.23
C TYR A 269 5.28 4.11 3.65
N GLU A 270 5.17 5.09 4.53
CA GLU A 270 5.62 5.00 5.93
C GLU A 270 5.03 3.79 6.66
N SER A 271 3.73 3.51 6.45
CA SER A 271 3.05 2.36 7.05
C SER A 271 3.71 1.03 6.70
N TYR A 272 4.11 0.86 5.43
CA TYR A 272 4.82 -0.34 4.97
C TYR A 272 6.23 -0.43 5.55
N LEU A 273 6.96 0.71 5.63
CA LEU A 273 8.28 0.74 6.26
C LEU A 273 8.22 0.39 7.75
N LYS A 274 7.24 0.92 8.47
CA LYS A 274 7.03 0.62 9.90
C LYS A 274 6.67 -0.85 10.18
N MET A 275 6.12 -1.55 9.18
CA MET A 275 5.88 -2.99 9.30
C MET A 275 7.18 -3.80 9.29
N LEU A 276 8.24 -3.31 8.63
CA LEU A 276 9.49 -4.04 8.48
C LEU A 276 10.33 -3.98 9.75
N ILE A 277 10.68 -5.13 10.28
CA ILE A 277 11.60 -5.26 11.44
C ILE A 277 12.83 -6.03 10.98
N PRO A 278 13.89 -5.34 10.56
CA PRO A 278 15.14 -5.99 10.21
C PRO A 278 15.74 -6.73 11.40
N LYS A 279 16.18 -7.97 11.19
CA LYS A 279 16.75 -8.81 12.26
C LYS A 279 18.09 -8.33 12.77
N ASP A 280 18.80 -7.53 12.00
CA ASP A 280 20.08 -6.92 12.39
C ASP A 280 19.91 -5.62 13.20
N GLY A 281 18.66 -5.19 13.43
CA GLY A 281 18.33 -3.96 14.17
C GLY A 281 18.68 -2.67 13.43
N LYS A 282 19.10 -2.76 12.16
CA LYS A 282 19.38 -1.59 11.31
C LYS A 282 18.13 -1.11 10.60
N THR A 283 18.18 0.08 10.04
CA THR A 283 17.11 0.56 9.15
C THR A 283 17.14 -0.23 7.84
N PHE A 284 15.96 -0.55 7.29
CA PHE A 284 15.85 -1.25 6.01
C PHE A 284 16.52 -0.43 4.89
N PRO A 285 17.49 -1.01 4.14
CA PRO A 285 18.23 -0.30 3.09
C PRO A 285 17.39 -0.19 1.81
N ILE A 286 16.48 0.76 1.80
CA ILE A 286 15.47 0.92 0.75
C ILE A 286 16.07 1.15 -0.65
N LEU A 287 17.21 1.82 -0.76
CA LEU A 287 17.83 2.12 -2.04
C LEU A 287 18.49 0.91 -2.69
N THR A 288 18.88 -0.08 -1.90
CA THR A 288 19.46 -1.36 -2.39
C THR A 288 18.36 -2.35 -2.78
N TYR A 289 17.25 -2.37 -2.03
CA TYR A 289 16.16 -3.35 -2.18
C TYR A 289 14.85 -2.71 -2.63
N ASP A 290 14.92 -1.59 -3.32
CA ASP A 290 13.76 -0.83 -3.77
C ASP A 290 12.80 -1.66 -4.63
N VAL A 291 13.32 -2.40 -5.61
CA VAL A 291 12.52 -3.29 -6.48
C VAL A 291 11.80 -4.38 -5.68
N CYS A 292 12.47 -5.00 -4.69
CA CYS A 292 11.86 -5.99 -3.82
C CYS A 292 10.79 -5.39 -2.93
N PHE A 293 11.03 -4.18 -2.41
CA PHE A 293 10.06 -3.45 -1.59
C PHE A 293 8.85 -3.00 -2.42
N GLY A 294 9.07 -2.53 -3.64
CA GLY A 294 8.00 -2.21 -4.59
C GLY A 294 7.13 -3.42 -4.91
N ALA A 295 7.74 -4.58 -5.14
CA ALA A 295 7.03 -5.83 -5.35
C ALA A 295 6.24 -6.29 -4.11
N PHE A 296 6.76 -6.06 -2.92
CA PHE A 296 6.02 -6.30 -1.68
C PHE A 296 4.76 -5.43 -1.61
N ILE A 297 4.87 -4.12 -1.82
CA ILE A 297 3.71 -3.21 -1.82
C ILE A 297 2.70 -3.62 -2.90
N LEU A 298 3.19 -3.93 -4.11
CA LEU A 298 2.35 -4.37 -5.21
C LEU A 298 1.55 -5.63 -4.85
N SER A 299 2.19 -6.61 -4.19
CA SER A 299 1.53 -7.85 -3.77
C SER A 299 0.48 -7.64 -2.68
N GLU A 300 0.65 -6.65 -1.81
CA GLU A 300 -0.33 -6.30 -0.78
C GLU A 300 -1.53 -5.53 -1.37
N GLU A 301 -1.29 -4.61 -2.30
CA GLU A 301 -2.32 -3.74 -2.86
C GLU A 301 -3.01 -4.34 -4.11
N ASN A 302 -2.28 -5.00 -5.02
CA ASN A 302 -2.79 -5.49 -6.32
C ASN A 302 -2.74 -7.03 -6.44
N LYS A 303 -3.73 -7.70 -5.89
CA LYS A 303 -3.82 -9.19 -5.92
C LYS A 303 -4.37 -9.76 -7.24
N SER A 304 -4.78 -8.93 -8.19
CA SER A 304 -5.41 -9.36 -9.44
C SER A 304 -4.43 -9.74 -10.53
N PHE A 305 -3.26 -9.09 -10.62
CA PHE A 305 -2.26 -9.38 -11.63
C PHE A 305 -1.50 -10.67 -11.34
N SER A 306 -1.43 -11.57 -12.31
CA SER A 306 -0.68 -12.82 -12.17
C SER A 306 -0.36 -13.49 -13.50
N LEU A 307 0.90 -13.50 -13.88
CA LEU A 307 1.42 -14.19 -15.07
C LEU A 307 1.45 -15.73 -14.95
N LEU A 308 1.12 -16.26 -13.75
CA LEU A 308 1.06 -17.71 -13.51
C LEU A 308 -0.34 -18.31 -13.75
N ARG A 309 -1.36 -17.50 -14.03
CA ARG A 309 -2.68 -18.01 -14.40
C ARG A 309 -2.59 -18.54 -15.82
N ASN A 310 -2.64 -19.86 -15.97
CA ASN A 310 -2.75 -20.50 -17.29
C ASN A 310 -3.90 -19.86 -18.06
N GLY A 311 -3.68 -19.51 -19.32
CA GLY A 311 -4.51 -18.75 -20.23
C GLY A 311 -5.95 -19.19 -20.48
N SER A 312 -6.67 -19.48 -19.44
CA SER A 312 -8.12 -19.54 -19.42
C SER A 312 -8.60 -18.20 -18.87
N TYR A 313 -8.94 -17.28 -19.77
CA TYR A 313 -9.71 -16.08 -19.43
C TYR A 313 -11.06 -16.52 -18.84
N SER A 314 -10.99 -17.02 -17.61
CA SER A 314 -12.17 -17.32 -16.84
C SER A 314 -12.81 -15.98 -16.47
N ASN A 315 -13.87 -15.61 -17.19
CA ASN A 315 -14.87 -14.65 -16.77
C ASN A 315 -15.36 -15.01 -15.37
N LYS A 316 -14.64 -14.57 -14.37
CA LYS A 316 -15.13 -14.46 -13.01
C LYS A 316 -14.94 -13.02 -12.58
N SER A 317 -15.75 -12.13 -13.17
CA SER A 317 -16.31 -11.04 -12.40
C SER A 317 -17.25 -11.67 -11.34
N LYS A 318 -16.69 -12.43 -10.44
CA LYS A 318 -17.30 -12.59 -9.15
C LYS A 318 -17.11 -11.23 -8.49
N MET A 319 -18.18 -10.46 -8.45
CA MET A 319 -18.41 -9.53 -7.35
C MET A 319 -18.03 -10.31 -6.09
N SER A 320 -16.78 -10.21 -5.71
CA SER A 320 -16.34 -10.73 -4.42
C SER A 320 -16.95 -9.76 -3.42
N LEU A 321 -18.07 -10.18 -2.85
CA LEU A 321 -18.42 -9.75 -1.50
C LEU A 321 -17.09 -9.75 -0.74
N PRO A 322 -16.75 -8.68 -0.02
CA PRO A 322 -15.53 -8.65 0.78
C PRO A 322 -15.57 -9.91 1.63
N ARG A 323 -14.71 -10.87 1.31
CA ARG A 323 -14.42 -11.96 2.22
C ARG A 323 -13.74 -11.26 3.39
N ILE A 324 -14.54 -10.99 4.42
CA ILE A 324 -14.02 -10.76 5.76
C ILE A 324 -13.21 -12.02 6.05
N GLY A 325 -11.92 -11.97 5.75
CA GLY A 325 -10.98 -13.01 6.12
C GLY A 325 -10.81 -12.94 7.62
N MET A 326 -11.81 -13.37 8.36
CA MET A 326 -11.60 -13.64 9.77
C MET A 326 -10.52 -14.71 9.83
N PRO A 327 -9.36 -14.46 10.42
CA PRO A 327 -8.33 -15.46 10.59
C PRO A 327 -8.97 -16.63 11.31
N LYS A 328 -8.79 -17.86 10.77
CA LYS A 328 -9.40 -19.10 11.29
C LYS A 328 -9.19 -19.27 12.80
N LYS A 329 -8.14 -18.70 13.37
CA LYS A 329 -7.83 -18.68 14.80
C LYS A 329 -8.76 -17.75 15.62
N GLU A 330 -9.14 -16.60 15.08
CA GLU A 330 -10.06 -15.67 15.77
C GLU A 330 -11.49 -16.21 15.77
N VAL A 331 -11.92 -16.86 14.68
CA VAL A 331 -13.20 -17.57 14.63
C VAL A 331 -13.20 -18.73 15.62
N LEU A 332 -12.11 -19.49 15.72
CA LEU A 332 -11.99 -20.60 16.67
C LEU A 332 -12.00 -20.09 18.13
N LEU A 333 -11.34 -18.97 18.42
CA LEU A 333 -11.36 -18.32 19.74
C LEU A 333 -12.76 -17.77 20.06
N PHE A 334 -13.42 -17.15 19.08
CA PHE A 334 -14.79 -16.65 19.25
C PHE A 334 -15.79 -17.78 19.51
N VAL A 335 -15.76 -18.84 18.70
CA VAL A 335 -16.60 -20.03 18.88
C VAL A 335 -16.26 -20.73 20.19
N GLY A 336 -14.98 -20.85 20.54
CA GLY A 336 -14.55 -21.43 21.82
C GLY A 336 -15.04 -20.64 23.01
N SER A 337 -14.93 -19.32 23.01
CA SER A 337 -15.45 -18.45 24.08
C SER A 337 -16.98 -18.50 24.19
N PHE A 338 -17.67 -18.58 23.05
CA PHE A 338 -19.11 -18.72 23.01
C PHE A 338 -19.59 -20.05 23.60
N VAL A 339 -18.93 -21.16 23.24
CA VAL A 339 -19.22 -22.50 23.79
C VAL A 339 -18.96 -22.53 25.28
N ILE A 340 -17.86 -21.97 25.77
CA ILE A 340 -17.54 -21.89 27.21
C ILE A 340 -18.60 -21.03 27.95
N SER A 341 -18.98 -19.91 27.41
CA SER A 341 -20.01 -19.04 27.99
C SER A 341 -21.38 -19.75 28.02
N PHE A 342 -21.72 -20.48 26.96
CA PHE A 342 -22.96 -21.23 26.87
C PHE A 342 -22.99 -22.40 27.87
N LEU A 343 -21.88 -23.12 28.02
CA LEU A 343 -21.73 -24.21 29.03
C LEU A 343 -21.84 -23.64 30.45
N LEU A 344 -21.21 -22.50 30.72
CA LEU A 344 -21.35 -21.79 32.00
C LEU A 344 -22.81 -21.39 32.27
N PHE A 345 -23.50 -20.86 31.27
CA PHE A 345 -24.90 -20.48 31.35
C PHE A 345 -25.79 -21.72 31.66
N VAL A 346 -25.56 -22.84 30.97
CA VAL A 346 -26.29 -24.09 31.21
C VAL A 346 -26.00 -24.68 32.60
N LEU A 347 -24.74 -24.60 33.05
CA LEU A 347 -24.36 -25.00 34.42
C LEU A 347 -25.05 -24.12 35.47
N ILE A 348 -25.04 -22.82 35.31
CA ILE A 348 -25.73 -21.89 36.22
C ILE A 348 -27.24 -22.12 36.16
N SER A 349 -27.80 -22.36 34.98
CA SER A 349 -29.24 -22.68 34.81
C SER A 349 -29.67 -24.01 35.43
N LYS A 350 -28.84 -25.05 35.37
CA LYS A 350 -29.16 -26.37 35.98
C LYS A 350 -28.84 -26.47 37.46
N PHE A 351 -27.82 -25.76 37.95
CA PHE A 351 -27.41 -25.81 39.36
C PHE A 351 -27.73 -24.54 40.14
N GLY A 352 -28.45 -23.59 39.53
CA GLY A 352 -28.67 -22.24 39.98
C GLY A 352 -29.66 -22.02 41.15
N THR A 353 -30.00 -23.04 41.95
CA THR A 353 -30.84 -22.80 43.14
C THR A 353 -30.06 -22.76 44.46
N ASN A 354 -28.76 -23.08 44.47
CA ASN A 354 -28.00 -23.13 45.73
C ASN A 354 -26.63 -22.41 45.73
N PHE A 355 -26.35 -21.57 44.72
CA PHE A 355 -25.09 -20.84 44.71
C PHE A 355 -25.32 -19.45 45.38
N LYS A 356 -25.02 -19.39 46.71
CA LYS A 356 -24.86 -18.11 47.40
C LYS A 356 -23.59 -17.45 46.88
N LEU A 357 -23.72 -16.50 46.00
CA LEU A 357 -22.61 -15.62 45.61
C LEU A 357 -22.07 -14.89 46.87
N PRO A 358 -20.75 -14.91 47.12
CA PRO A 358 -20.19 -14.11 48.17
C PRO A 358 -20.49 -12.63 47.86
N ASN A 359 -21.18 -12.02 48.84
CA ASN A 359 -21.55 -10.59 48.80
C ASN A 359 -20.27 -9.72 48.80
N PHE A 360 -19.79 -9.34 47.63
CA PHE A 360 -18.81 -8.28 47.44
C PHE A 360 -19.47 -6.87 47.38
N MET A 361 -20.64 -6.71 47.94
CA MET A 361 -21.19 -5.37 48.16
C MET A 361 -20.78 -4.90 49.54
N ALA A 362 -19.88 -3.91 49.54
CA ALA A 362 -19.51 -3.13 50.71
C ALA A 362 -20.72 -2.69 51.48
N LYS A 363 -20.74 -2.97 52.80
CA LYS A 363 -21.71 -2.47 53.75
C LYS A 363 -21.83 -0.94 53.61
N LYS A 364 -22.90 -0.46 53.03
CA LYS A 364 -23.33 0.91 53.18
C LYS A 364 -23.97 1.02 54.57
N ASN A 365 -23.28 1.64 55.49
CA ASN A 365 -23.86 2.08 56.75
C ASN A 365 -25.03 3.04 56.48
N VAL A 366 -26.20 2.58 56.71
CA VAL A 366 -27.41 3.42 56.71
C VAL A 366 -27.38 4.23 58.01
N VAL A 367 -27.00 5.49 57.92
CA VAL A 367 -27.24 6.48 58.95
C VAL A 367 -28.63 7.07 58.68
N THR A 368 -29.55 6.72 59.52
CA THR A 368 -30.89 7.37 59.57
C THR A 368 -30.72 8.79 60.06
N ILE A 369 -30.93 9.75 59.15
CA ILE A 369 -31.04 11.18 59.54
C ILE A 369 -32.41 11.67 59.10
N THR A 370 -33.11 12.19 60.04
CA THR A 370 -34.39 12.91 60.01
C THR A 370 -34.33 14.11 59.06
N PRO A 371 -35.40 14.45 58.32
CA PRO A 371 -35.36 15.43 57.25
C PRO A 371 -35.31 16.86 57.76
N THR A 372 -34.27 17.60 57.40
CA THR A 372 -34.29 19.07 57.46
C THR A 372 -34.24 19.60 56.03
N LYS A 373 -35.25 20.34 55.66
CA LYS A 373 -35.39 21.04 54.38
C LYS A 373 -34.36 22.12 54.23
N THR A 374 -33.50 22.01 53.22
CA THR A 374 -32.93 23.16 52.49
C THR A 374 -32.59 22.72 51.08
N PRO A 375 -33.01 23.44 50.03
CA PRO A 375 -32.71 23.04 48.65
C PRO A 375 -31.23 23.26 48.38
N PRO A 376 -30.51 22.29 47.69
CA PRO A 376 -29.15 22.55 47.25
C PRO A 376 -29.17 23.54 46.11
N SER A 377 -28.34 24.56 46.26
CA SER A 377 -27.91 25.50 45.20
C SER A 377 -27.43 24.74 43.99
N PRO A 378 -27.80 25.14 42.77
CA PRO A 378 -27.31 24.46 41.56
C PRO A 378 -25.82 24.66 41.44
N THR A 379 -25.09 23.56 41.31
CA THR A 379 -23.68 23.54 40.88
C THR A 379 -23.61 24.29 39.54
N PRO A 380 -22.70 25.24 39.32
CA PRO A 380 -22.63 25.97 38.06
C PRO A 380 -22.32 25.02 36.94
N THR A 381 -23.28 24.83 36.05
CA THR A 381 -23.10 24.10 34.79
C THR A 381 -22.14 24.89 33.93
N PRO A 382 -21.06 24.32 33.40
CA PRO A 382 -20.17 25.05 32.51
C PRO A 382 -20.93 25.47 31.27
N ASN A 383 -21.07 26.78 31.09
CA ASN A 383 -21.77 27.37 29.96
C ASN A 383 -20.79 27.46 28.80
N PHE A 384 -20.76 26.45 27.92
CA PHE A 384 -19.94 26.46 26.73
C PHE A 384 -20.41 27.54 25.75
N LYS A 385 -19.55 28.50 25.43
CA LYS A 385 -19.78 29.41 24.32
C LYS A 385 -19.25 28.74 23.04
N LYS A 386 -20.06 28.77 21.98
CA LYS A 386 -19.68 28.15 20.68
C LYS A 386 -18.37 28.68 20.11
N GLU A 387 -18.07 29.93 20.42
CA GLU A 387 -16.85 30.64 19.97
C GLU A 387 -15.55 30.04 20.55
N ASP A 388 -15.63 29.46 21.77
CA ASP A 388 -14.48 28.93 22.53
C ASP A 388 -14.24 27.43 22.27
N VAL A 389 -15.13 26.76 21.52
CA VAL A 389 -15.06 25.31 21.28
C VAL A 389 -14.13 24.99 20.13
N LYS A 390 -13.10 24.18 20.38
CA LYS A 390 -12.16 23.68 19.37
C LYS A 390 -12.70 22.42 18.71
N ILE A 391 -13.04 22.54 17.43
CA ILE A 391 -13.63 21.45 16.63
C ILE A 391 -12.60 20.96 15.61
N LYS A 392 -12.44 19.65 15.51
CA LYS A 392 -11.72 18.98 14.41
C LYS A 392 -12.71 18.19 13.57
N ILE A 393 -12.81 18.52 12.28
CA ILE A 393 -13.67 17.83 11.31
C ILE A 393 -12.82 16.87 10.52
N LEU A 394 -13.19 15.58 10.54
CA LEU A 394 -12.52 14.52 9.79
C LEU A 394 -13.43 14.02 8.66
N ASN A 395 -12.89 13.99 7.44
CA ASN A 395 -13.60 13.47 6.28
C ASN A 395 -13.56 11.93 6.27
N GLY A 396 -14.64 11.30 6.69
CA GLY A 396 -14.85 9.85 6.63
C GLY A 396 -15.69 9.39 5.42
N SER A 397 -16.23 10.33 4.62
CA SER A 397 -17.04 10.01 3.44
C SER A 397 -16.21 9.81 2.15
N GLY A 398 -14.96 10.23 2.14
CA GLY A 398 -14.09 10.22 0.94
C GLY A 398 -14.43 11.26 -0.12
N VAL A 399 -15.49 12.06 0.06
CA VAL A 399 -15.90 13.09 -0.92
C VAL A 399 -15.05 14.33 -0.75
N LYS A 400 -14.32 14.71 -1.80
CA LYS A 400 -13.42 15.88 -1.80
C LYS A 400 -14.21 17.18 -1.59
N GLY A 401 -13.71 18.03 -0.69
CA GLY A 401 -14.32 19.35 -0.41
C GLY A 401 -15.44 19.34 0.64
N LYS A 402 -16.00 18.19 0.99
CA LYS A 402 -17.12 18.09 1.94
C LYS A 402 -16.75 18.59 3.35
N ALA A 403 -15.53 18.36 3.82
CA ALA A 403 -15.04 18.89 5.09
C ALA A 403 -15.08 20.44 5.15
N THR A 404 -14.77 21.09 4.03
CA THR A 404 -14.82 22.54 3.91
C THR A 404 -16.27 23.05 3.93
N GLU A 405 -17.18 22.34 3.28
CA GLU A 405 -18.61 22.66 3.30
C GLU A 405 -19.18 22.59 4.72
N ILE A 406 -18.86 21.53 5.46
CA ILE A 406 -19.28 21.33 6.85
C ILE A 406 -18.67 22.39 7.77
N LYS A 407 -17.41 22.77 7.54
CA LYS A 407 -16.78 23.88 8.25
C LYS A 407 -17.56 25.18 8.09
N GLU A 408 -18.02 25.50 6.88
CA GLU A 408 -18.81 26.70 6.63
C GLU A 408 -20.20 26.64 7.29
N ILE A 409 -20.82 25.45 7.33
CA ILE A 409 -22.08 25.24 8.07
C ILE A 409 -21.88 25.53 9.56
N LEU A 410 -20.85 24.97 10.18
CA LEU A 410 -20.56 25.17 11.59
C LEU A 410 -20.15 26.61 11.92
N ARG A 411 -19.44 27.29 11.02
CA ARG A 411 -19.15 28.72 11.15
C ARG A 411 -20.42 29.57 11.17
N LYS A 412 -21.39 29.29 10.31
CA LYS A 412 -22.70 29.94 10.32
C LYS A 412 -23.49 29.68 11.59
N LYS A 413 -23.21 28.60 12.32
CA LYS A 413 -23.81 28.25 13.61
C LYS A 413 -23.06 28.87 14.80
N GLY A 414 -21.97 29.63 14.57
CA GLY A 414 -21.22 30.40 15.57
C GLY A 414 -19.96 29.75 16.11
N TYR A 415 -19.44 28.65 15.47
CA TYR A 415 -18.17 28.06 15.83
C TYR A 415 -17.03 28.75 15.09
N VAL A 416 -15.93 29.05 15.78
CA VAL A 416 -14.80 29.84 15.25
C VAL A 416 -13.58 28.96 15.01
N GLU A 417 -13.17 28.20 16.02
CA GLU A 417 -11.97 27.34 15.95
C GLU A 417 -12.28 25.98 15.33
N ILE A 418 -12.17 25.89 13.99
CA ILE A 418 -12.49 24.67 13.25
C ILE A 418 -11.29 24.24 12.38
N LEU A 419 -10.70 23.09 12.68
CA LEU A 419 -9.69 22.41 11.88
C LEU A 419 -10.38 21.36 10.99
N THR A 420 -9.81 21.11 9.82
CA THR A 420 -10.30 20.08 8.87
C THR A 420 -9.16 19.15 8.46
N ASP A 421 -9.43 17.83 8.45
CA ASP A 421 -8.49 16.81 8.04
C ASP A 421 -9.24 15.60 7.42
N ASN A 422 -8.53 14.58 6.98
CA ASN A 422 -9.11 13.32 6.55
C ASN A 422 -9.21 12.36 7.75
N ALA A 423 -10.24 11.51 7.76
CA ALA A 423 -10.33 10.42 8.72
C ALA A 423 -9.31 9.30 8.34
N ASP A 424 -9.05 8.39 9.28
CA ASP A 424 -8.14 7.27 9.10
C ASP A 424 -8.57 6.33 7.95
N ASN A 425 -9.88 6.29 7.67
CA ASN A 425 -10.46 5.61 6.52
C ASN A 425 -11.67 6.39 5.99
N PHE A 426 -12.20 5.97 4.83
CA PHE A 426 -13.34 6.62 4.16
C PHE A 426 -14.59 5.73 4.13
N ASP A 427 -14.65 4.74 5.00
CA ASP A 427 -15.75 3.74 5.03
C ASP A 427 -16.78 4.02 6.12
N TYR A 428 -16.78 5.21 6.68
CA TYR A 428 -17.76 5.62 7.70
C TYR A 428 -19.16 5.69 7.08
N LYS A 429 -20.09 4.93 7.66
CA LYS A 429 -21.51 4.87 7.23
C LYS A 429 -22.40 5.80 8.03
N ILE A 430 -22.00 6.13 9.25
CA ILE A 430 -22.75 6.94 10.20
C ILE A 430 -21.81 8.02 10.72
N THR A 431 -22.28 9.25 10.72
CA THR A 431 -21.54 10.40 11.26
C THR A 431 -21.32 10.24 12.76
N GLU A 432 -20.06 10.39 13.21
CA GLU A 432 -19.66 10.18 14.60
C GLU A 432 -19.20 11.49 15.24
N ILE A 433 -19.66 11.74 16.46
CA ILE A 433 -19.25 12.86 17.30
C ILE A 433 -18.51 12.31 18.51
N GLN A 434 -17.26 12.73 18.67
CA GLN A 434 -16.42 12.35 19.80
C GLN A 434 -16.23 13.57 20.71
N VAL A 435 -16.51 13.42 22.00
CA VAL A 435 -16.34 14.49 23.00
C VAL A 435 -15.65 13.95 24.25
N LYS A 436 -14.93 14.82 24.96
CA LYS A 436 -14.23 14.45 26.19
C LYS A 436 -15.21 14.07 27.29
N LYS A 437 -14.77 13.22 28.18
CA LYS A 437 -15.56 12.70 29.30
C LYS A 437 -16.13 13.83 30.16
N GLY A 438 -17.45 13.76 30.42
CA GLY A 438 -18.14 14.77 31.21
C GLY A 438 -18.67 15.99 30.44
N GLN A 439 -18.44 16.09 29.13
CA GLN A 439 -18.90 17.21 28.28
C GLN A 439 -20.19 16.88 27.51
N SER A 440 -21.16 16.27 28.14
CA SER A 440 -22.45 15.87 27.55
C SER A 440 -23.22 17.04 26.92
N GLN A 441 -23.10 18.25 27.47
CA GLN A 441 -23.73 19.45 26.91
C GLN A 441 -23.17 19.80 25.50
N LEU A 442 -21.89 19.60 25.28
CA LEU A 442 -21.28 19.84 23.97
C LEU A 442 -21.83 18.86 22.93
N SER A 443 -22.03 17.59 23.32
CA SER A 443 -22.68 16.57 22.48
C SER A 443 -24.09 16.97 22.08
N GLU A 444 -24.91 17.43 23.04
CA GLU A 444 -26.29 17.86 22.76
C GLU A 444 -26.36 19.13 21.90
N MET A 445 -25.44 20.07 22.13
CA MET A 445 -25.34 21.30 21.34
C MET A 445 -25.01 20.98 19.89
N MET A 446 -24.03 20.11 19.65
CA MET A 446 -23.64 19.69 18.32
C MET A 446 -24.73 18.86 17.63
N LYS A 447 -25.43 17.98 18.37
CA LYS A 447 -26.57 17.22 17.86
C LYS A 447 -27.67 18.15 17.34
N ASN A 448 -27.99 19.19 18.09
CA ASN A 448 -29.03 20.16 17.71
C ASN A 448 -28.61 20.97 16.47
N ASP A 449 -27.33 21.32 16.35
CA ASP A 449 -26.82 22.10 15.23
C ASP A 449 -26.73 21.29 13.93
N LEU A 450 -26.54 19.96 14.01
CA LEU A 450 -26.41 19.06 12.87
C LEU A 450 -27.66 18.28 12.51
N LYS A 451 -28.74 18.38 13.26
CA LYS A 451 -29.99 17.58 13.07
C LYS A 451 -30.59 17.67 11.66
N ASP A 452 -30.42 18.80 10.98
CA ASP A 452 -30.96 19.03 9.64
C ASP A 452 -30.07 18.46 8.52
N TYR A 453 -28.84 18.10 8.86
CA TYR A 453 -27.80 17.67 7.91
C TYR A 453 -27.45 16.17 8.01
N VAL A 454 -27.79 15.50 9.09
CA VAL A 454 -27.44 14.11 9.36
C VAL A 454 -28.67 13.32 9.78
N THR A 455 -28.79 12.09 9.25
CA THR A 455 -29.93 11.21 9.55
C THR A 455 -29.76 10.49 10.89
N SER A 456 -28.49 10.11 11.21
CA SER A 456 -28.17 9.44 12.47
C SER A 456 -26.78 9.87 12.96
N LEU A 457 -26.64 10.01 14.29
CA LEU A 457 -25.40 10.41 14.93
C LEU A 457 -24.97 9.33 15.94
N LYS A 458 -23.72 8.93 15.86
CA LYS A 458 -23.08 8.08 16.85
C LYS A 458 -22.23 8.96 17.78
N PHE A 459 -22.32 8.72 19.08
CA PHE A 459 -21.54 9.44 20.09
C PHE A 459 -20.53 8.50 20.73
N THR A 460 -19.28 8.94 20.80
CA THR A 460 -18.17 8.21 21.42
C THR A 460 -17.33 9.13 22.30
N GLU A 461 -16.50 8.55 23.14
CA GLU A 461 -15.63 9.28 24.05
C GLU A 461 -14.33 9.65 23.33
N LEU A 462 -13.91 10.92 23.42
CA LEU A 462 -12.65 11.43 22.88
C LEU A 462 -11.52 11.23 23.89
N ASP A 463 -10.33 10.88 23.43
CA ASP A 463 -9.14 10.78 24.29
C ASP A 463 -8.82 12.15 24.91
N ASP A 464 -8.60 12.19 26.22
CA ASP A 464 -8.25 13.43 26.96
C ASP A 464 -6.99 14.11 26.45
N LYS A 465 -6.11 13.37 25.73
CA LYS A 465 -4.88 13.90 25.12
C LYS A 465 -5.10 14.65 23.81
N GLU A 466 -6.29 14.52 23.22
CA GLU A 466 -6.60 15.23 21.97
C GLU A 466 -6.69 16.74 22.25
N ALA A 467 -6.09 17.55 21.36
CA ALA A 467 -6.03 19.01 21.51
C ALA A 467 -7.39 19.69 21.28
N SER A 468 -8.29 19.02 20.57
CA SER A 468 -9.65 19.48 20.26
C SER A 468 -10.61 19.10 21.37
N ASP A 469 -11.66 19.91 21.58
CA ASP A 469 -12.73 19.62 22.53
C ASP A 469 -13.77 18.66 21.96
N LEU A 470 -13.90 18.68 20.61
CA LEU A 470 -14.80 17.84 19.85
C LEU A 470 -14.17 17.42 18.54
N VAL A 471 -14.33 16.13 18.17
CA VAL A 471 -14.00 15.59 16.85
C VAL A 471 -15.29 15.15 16.16
N LEU A 472 -15.54 15.69 14.96
CA LEU A 472 -16.65 15.31 14.10
C LEU A 472 -16.13 14.51 12.91
N ILE A 473 -16.41 13.20 12.86
CA ILE A 473 -16.11 12.35 11.71
C ILE A 473 -17.39 12.23 10.89
N PHE A 474 -17.47 12.92 9.77
CA PHE A 474 -18.66 12.84 8.94
C PHE A 474 -18.56 11.71 7.91
N ALA A 475 -19.67 11.05 7.70
CA ALA A 475 -19.83 9.89 6.86
C ALA A 475 -20.65 10.20 5.59
N ALA A 476 -21.00 9.15 4.84
CA ALA A 476 -21.82 9.27 3.65
C ALA A 476 -23.28 9.67 3.92
N ASP A 477 -23.75 9.60 5.18
CA ASP A 477 -25.10 9.99 5.63
C ASP A 477 -25.25 11.51 5.85
N PHE A 478 -24.19 12.28 5.68
CA PHE A 478 -24.24 13.73 5.75
C PHE A 478 -24.78 14.30 4.42
N LYS A 479 -25.90 15.03 4.51
CA LYS A 479 -26.63 15.60 3.36
C LYS A 479 -25.89 16.79 2.72
#